data_b31565b7d0d8f1356a762a0e9d36eee5
#
_entry.id   b31565b7d0d8f1356a762a0e9d36eee5
#
_cell.length_a   1.000
_cell.length_b   1.000
_cell.length_c   1.000
_cell.angle_alpha   90.00
_cell.angle_beta   90.00
_cell.angle_gamma   90.00
#
_symmetry.space_group_name_H-M   'P 1'
#
loop_
_entity.id
_entity.type
_entity.pdbx_description
1 polymer ?
#
loop_
_entity_poly.entity_id
_entity_poly.type
_entity_poly.pdbx_seq_one_letter_code
_entity_poly.pdbx_strand_id
1 'polypeptide(L)'
;VSKPFMPAVTRTVLSFLLLAALVSACPAARPQVTATPDVTVTATAPIPDTAAGQQLTAWLRAFNTGQRDVVRRFVAERFESPPDRPLPLDDITERELQLYRTTRGFEVRKIVASSSAMISALVQANWTGIWMKIDIYISAEPPEYKVAKAPFKIVGIGRSTADAPTELLPRQPLTLAEIAARTDTLLAKLVEADAFSGTVTLARDGQPFYRHASGLASRSWNMPNRHDTRFNLASITKMFTTVAIAQLVEQGKLAYDDTVGEILPDYPNEQVARTVTVHHLLSHTSGIIGARALIEKAPGSRSARTIAEMLTPFVAEPLSFPPGEKFDYSNAGYVLLGAILERASGLTYYEYMRERVFGPAGMKDTDFYALDTDPPNLAEGFVDGPNGSRLNNIFDLGVIGSPAGGAYATGEDMARFHRALVQHKLVSAQSLATLWTGVMPRGAAMYGYGAEIEHYNGTRLVSHGGGWKGITNHFEMYPELGYTVVILSNFDDDPRAIASKLREWLTQGARPH
;
A
#
# COMPACT_ATOMS: atom_id res chain seq x y z
N VAL A 1 -46.17 5.66 40.12
CA VAL A 1 -46.28 5.20 41.51
C VAL A 1 -45.17 4.15 41.73
N SER A 2 -44.46 4.36 42.83
CA SER A 2 -43.47 3.53 43.56
C SER A 2 -42.06 3.44 43.05
N LYS A 3 -41.21 4.01 43.86
CA LYS A 3 -39.73 4.05 43.90
C LYS A 3 -39.11 2.78 44.49
N PRO A 4 -37.79 2.70 44.50
CA PRO A 4 -36.98 1.50 44.52
C PRO A 4 -36.56 0.99 45.90
N PHE A 5 -36.06 -0.19 45.96
CA PHE A 5 -35.45 -0.79 47.17
C PHE A 5 -33.94 -1.00 46.96
N MET A 6 -33.14 -0.42 47.83
CA MET A 6 -31.73 -0.76 48.09
C MET A 6 -31.63 -1.61 49.35
N PRO A 7 -30.74 -2.54 49.47
CA PRO A 7 -30.28 -3.01 50.77
C PRO A 7 -28.84 -2.58 51.11
N ALA A 8 -28.65 -2.45 52.42
CA ALA A 8 -27.57 -1.83 53.13
C ALA A 8 -26.24 -2.62 53.11
N VAL A 9 -25.16 -1.84 53.20
CA VAL A 9 -23.78 -2.26 53.42
C VAL A 9 -23.54 -2.44 54.91
N THR A 10 -23.11 -3.63 55.30
CA THR A 10 -22.61 -3.92 56.67
C THR A 10 -21.11 -3.69 56.76
N ARG A 11 -20.71 -2.72 57.57
CA ARG A 11 -19.31 -2.47 57.97
C ARG A 11 -18.93 -3.46 59.06
N THR A 12 -17.78 -4.14 58.88
CA THR A 12 -17.07 -4.82 59.97
C THR A 12 -15.73 -4.15 60.16
N VAL A 13 -15.55 -3.60 61.37
CA VAL A 13 -14.32 -3.01 61.88
C VAL A 13 -13.52 -4.14 62.53
N LEU A 14 -12.26 -4.28 62.21
CA LEU A 14 -11.33 -5.08 63.02
C LEU A 14 -10.01 -4.33 63.28
N SER A 15 -9.62 -4.42 64.52
CA SER A 15 -8.68 -3.60 65.28
C SER A 15 -7.20 -3.79 64.93
N PHE A 16 -6.46 -2.72 65.19
CA PHE A 16 -5.01 -2.58 65.18
C PHE A 16 -4.32 -3.51 66.18
N LEU A 17 -3.17 -4.08 65.75
CA LEU A 17 -2.06 -4.46 66.62
C LEU A 17 -0.77 -3.85 66.06
N LEU A 18 -0.19 -2.90 66.82
CA LEU A 18 1.15 -2.35 66.59
C LEU A 18 2.19 -3.41 66.85
N LEU A 19 3.10 -3.63 65.90
CA LEU A 19 4.38 -4.26 66.13
C LEU A 19 5.47 -3.31 65.57
N ALA A 20 6.21 -2.67 66.49
CA ALA A 20 7.36 -1.86 66.15
C ALA A 20 8.53 -2.77 65.78
N ALA A 21 8.96 -2.75 64.52
CA ALA A 21 10.20 -3.35 64.06
C ALA A 21 11.19 -2.25 63.63
N LEU A 22 12.37 -2.29 64.25
CA LEU A 22 13.51 -1.42 63.95
C LEU A 22 13.84 -1.45 62.44
N VAL A 23 13.73 -0.31 61.77
CA VAL A 23 14.23 -0.13 60.40
C VAL A 23 15.71 0.25 60.48
N SER A 24 16.55 -0.75 60.21
CA SER A 24 17.97 -0.54 59.93
C SER A 24 18.07 0.14 58.54
N ALA A 25 18.59 1.36 58.49
CA ALA A 25 18.78 2.12 57.28
C ALA A 25 19.82 1.44 56.37
N CYS A 26 19.36 0.77 55.34
CA CYS A 26 20.17 0.36 54.21
C CYS A 26 20.31 1.57 53.25
N PRO A 27 21.51 1.97 52.80
CA PRO A 27 21.66 3.07 51.87
C PRO A 27 21.01 2.66 50.53
N ALA A 28 20.09 3.50 50.05
CA ALA A 28 19.46 3.32 48.77
C ALA A 28 20.52 3.21 47.67
N ALA A 29 20.61 2.03 47.06
CA ALA A 29 21.42 1.82 45.87
C ALA A 29 20.89 2.76 44.77
N ARG A 30 21.73 3.69 44.30
CA ARG A 30 21.46 4.46 43.09
C ARG A 30 21.22 3.47 41.95
N PRO A 31 20.18 3.65 41.12
CA PRO A 31 20.01 2.81 39.95
C PRO A 31 21.27 2.94 39.10
N GLN A 32 21.98 1.83 38.93
CA GLN A 32 23.04 1.74 37.93
C GLN A 32 22.39 1.99 36.58
N VAL A 33 22.81 3.05 35.91
CA VAL A 33 22.54 3.30 34.50
C VAL A 33 23.19 2.13 33.77
N THR A 34 22.40 1.13 33.42
CA THR A 34 22.87 0.04 32.55
C THR A 34 23.32 0.70 31.24
N ALA A 35 24.60 0.54 30.93
CA ALA A 35 25.16 1.02 29.67
C ALA A 35 24.30 0.48 28.54
N THR A 36 23.90 1.36 27.65
CA THR A 36 23.19 1.00 26.39
C THR A 36 24.06 -0.04 25.68
N PRO A 37 23.53 -1.20 25.25
CA PRO A 37 24.34 -2.16 24.51
C PRO A 37 24.92 -1.43 23.29
N ASP A 38 26.24 -1.54 23.14
CA ASP A 38 26.95 -0.91 22.01
C ASP A 38 26.67 -1.71 20.74
N VAL A 39 25.52 -1.40 20.09
CA VAL A 39 25.13 -2.01 18.83
C VAL A 39 25.96 -1.36 17.74
N THR A 40 26.87 -2.13 17.17
CA THR A 40 27.68 -1.70 16.04
C THR A 40 26.76 -1.43 14.83
N VAL A 41 26.82 -0.21 14.28
CA VAL A 41 26.13 0.12 13.04
C VAL A 41 26.89 -0.54 11.90
N THR A 42 26.27 -1.56 11.29
CA THR A 42 26.82 -2.20 10.10
C THR A 42 26.54 -1.31 8.89
N ALA A 43 27.58 -0.86 8.21
CA ALA A 43 27.46 -0.06 7.00
C ALA A 43 28.53 -0.52 6.00
N THR A 44 28.10 -0.95 4.82
CA THR A 44 28.99 -1.19 3.68
C THR A 44 29.31 0.09 2.92
N ALA A 45 28.51 1.16 3.12
CA ALA A 45 28.78 2.50 2.63
C ALA A 45 29.08 3.44 3.79
N PRO A 46 30.16 4.25 3.76
CA PRO A 46 30.49 5.18 4.83
C PRO A 46 29.38 6.23 4.99
N ILE A 47 28.90 6.41 6.23
CA ILE A 47 27.95 7.48 6.55
C ILE A 47 28.75 8.77 6.68
N PRO A 48 28.40 9.86 5.94
CA PRO A 48 29.10 11.13 6.05
C PRO A 48 29.07 11.72 7.46
N ASP A 49 30.18 12.31 7.91
CA ASP A 49 30.25 12.99 9.21
C ASP A 49 29.64 14.41 9.12
N THR A 50 28.35 14.45 8.81
CA THR A 50 27.49 15.64 8.82
C THR A 50 26.52 15.56 9.98
N ALA A 51 25.90 16.68 10.37
CA ALA A 51 24.88 16.65 11.43
C ALA A 51 23.75 15.65 11.12
N ALA A 52 23.29 15.58 9.86
CA ALA A 52 22.29 14.60 9.44
C ALA A 52 22.82 13.15 9.46
N GLY A 53 24.09 12.93 9.07
CA GLY A 53 24.74 11.61 9.14
C GLY A 53 24.92 11.10 10.57
N GLN A 54 25.23 12.00 11.49
CA GLN A 54 25.28 11.67 12.93
C GLN A 54 23.92 11.28 13.48
N GLN A 55 22.82 11.92 13.02
CA GLN A 55 21.45 11.53 13.41
C GLN A 55 21.04 10.19 12.81
N LEU A 56 21.40 9.90 11.55
CA LEU A 56 21.19 8.58 10.94
C LEU A 56 21.92 7.49 11.75
N THR A 57 23.18 7.71 12.11
CA THR A 57 23.96 6.78 12.91
C THR A 57 23.32 6.56 14.29
N ALA A 58 22.86 7.63 14.95
CA ALA A 58 22.22 7.55 16.26
C ALA A 58 20.87 6.81 16.17
N TRP A 59 20.08 7.08 15.12
CA TRP A 59 18.83 6.35 14.86
C TRP A 59 19.09 4.86 14.65
N LEU A 60 20.02 4.48 13.78
CA LEU A 60 20.37 3.08 13.53
C LEU A 60 20.81 2.36 14.80
N ARG A 61 21.63 3.00 15.63
CA ARG A 61 22.05 2.41 16.92
C ARG A 61 20.86 2.12 17.82
N ALA A 62 19.93 3.06 17.96
CA ALA A 62 18.74 2.88 18.78
C ALA A 62 17.78 1.84 18.18
N PHE A 63 17.46 2.00 16.90
CA PHE A 63 16.52 1.14 16.18
C PHE A 63 16.98 -0.33 16.15
N ASN A 64 18.27 -0.57 15.84
CA ASN A 64 18.83 -1.93 15.71
C ASN A 64 18.86 -2.71 17.04
N THR A 65 18.63 -2.06 18.19
CA THR A 65 18.46 -2.77 19.47
C THR A 65 17.13 -3.52 19.55
N GLY A 66 16.08 -3.02 18.91
CA GLY A 66 14.70 -3.48 19.08
C GLY A 66 14.15 -3.28 20.50
N GLN A 67 14.85 -2.53 21.37
CA GLN A 67 14.46 -2.32 22.75
C GLN A 67 13.62 -1.06 22.89
N ARG A 68 12.38 -1.20 23.41
CA ARG A 68 11.41 -0.12 23.57
C ARG A 68 12.00 1.10 24.29
N ASP A 69 12.67 0.87 25.42
CA ASP A 69 13.19 1.97 26.25
C ASP A 69 14.34 2.71 25.59
N VAL A 70 15.15 2.02 24.77
CA VAL A 70 16.24 2.63 24.02
C VAL A 70 15.67 3.49 22.89
N VAL A 71 14.73 2.95 22.12
CA VAL A 71 14.05 3.67 21.02
C VAL A 71 13.29 4.87 21.58
N ARG A 72 12.52 4.71 22.65
CA ARG A 72 11.76 5.78 23.29
C ARG A 72 12.66 6.92 23.79
N ARG A 73 13.78 6.57 24.42
CA ARG A 73 14.80 7.55 24.85
C ARG A 73 15.38 8.29 23.67
N PHE A 74 15.75 7.59 22.60
CA PHE A 74 16.25 8.21 21.37
C PHE A 74 15.25 9.23 20.81
N VAL A 75 13.96 8.87 20.70
CA VAL A 75 12.92 9.78 20.22
C VAL A 75 12.81 11.01 21.11
N ALA A 76 12.77 10.83 22.45
CA ALA A 76 12.66 11.93 23.39
C ALA A 76 13.86 12.89 23.34
N GLU A 77 15.06 12.37 23.13
CA GLU A 77 16.30 13.17 23.15
C GLU A 77 16.61 13.81 21.78
N ARG A 78 16.24 13.17 20.68
CA ARG A 78 16.70 13.53 19.33
C ARG A 78 15.66 14.17 18.43
N PHE A 79 14.37 13.95 18.68
CA PHE A 79 13.33 14.61 17.88
C PHE A 79 13.06 16.02 18.38
N GLU A 80 12.72 16.91 17.45
CA GLU A 80 12.25 18.25 17.78
C GLU A 80 10.83 18.16 18.35
N SER A 81 10.61 18.82 19.48
CA SER A 81 9.31 18.92 20.12
C SER A 81 8.86 20.38 20.11
N PRO A 82 7.91 20.78 19.27
CA PRO A 82 7.36 22.13 19.30
C PRO A 82 6.80 22.44 20.69
N PRO A 83 6.97 23.67 21.20
CA PRO A 83 6.53 24.04 22.56
C PRO A 83 5.03 23.87 22.80
N ASP A 84 4.23 24.07 21.77
CA ASP A 84 2.75 24.01 21.78
C ASP A 84 2.20 22.60 21.45
N ARG A 85 3.06 21.66 21.02
CA ARG A 85 2.62 20.33 20.62
C ARG A 85 3.63 19.27 21.06
N PRO A 86 3.42 18.64 22.25
CA PRO A 86 4.29 17.56 22.72
C PRO A 86 4.36 16.40 21.71
N LEU A 87 5.56 15.81 21.61
CA LEU A 87 5.74 14.61 20.77
C LEU A 87 4.89 13.44 21.32
N PRO A 88 4.16 12.73 20.46
CA PRO A 88 3.49 11.49 20.82
C PRO A 88 4.53 10.35 20.92
N LEU A 89 5.34 10.37 21.99
CA LEU A 89 6.51 9.49 22.15
C LEU A 89 6.16 8.01 22.03
N ASP A 90 5.03 7.59 22.61
CA ASP A 90 4.65 6.19 22.59
C ASP A 90 4.21 5.77 21.18
N ASP A 91 3.45 6.60 20.46
CA ASP A 91 3.03 6.29 19.08
C ASP A 91 4.22 6.22 18.12
N ILE A 92 5.20 7.13 18.28
CA ILE A 92 6.43 7.09 17.47
C ILE A 92 7.23 5.83 17.79
N THR A 93 7.37 5.51 19.08
CA THR A 93 8.10 4.33 19.55
C THR A 93 7.47 3.04 19.01
N GLU A 94 6.13 2.92 19.09
CA GLU A 94 5.44 1.72 18.59
C GLU A 94 5.61 1.55 17.07
N ARG A 95 5.55 2.63 16.30
CA ARG A 95 5.83 2.58 14.84
C ARG A 95 7.24 2.11 14.52
N GLU A 96 8.25 2.53 15.29
CA GLU A 96 9.63 2.05 15.16
C GLU A 96 9.71 0.54 15.48
N LEU A 97 9.06 0.10 16.55
CA LEU A 97 9.06 -1.30 16.96
C LEU A 97 8.28 -2.19 15.99
N GLN A 98 7.20 -1.69 15.41
CA GLN A 98 6.45 -2.40 14.36
C GLN A 98 7.35 -2.62 13.13
N LEU A 99 8.06 -1.58 12.68
CA LEU A 99 9.04 -1.73 11.60
C LEU A 99 10.18 -2.70 11.97
N TYR A 100 10.64 -2.69 13.23
CA TYR A 100 11.66 -3.62 13.70
C TYR A 100 11.22 -5.09 13.65
N ARG A 101 9.91 -5.39 13.81
CA ARG A 101 9.38 -6.78 13.74
C ARG A 101 9.72 -7.46 12.42
N THR A 102 9.63 -6.73 11.31
CA THR A 102 9.90 -7.27 9.96
C THR A 102 11.34 -7.13 9.51
N THR A 103 12.12 -6.26 10.14
CA THR A 103 13.47 -5.92 9.69
C THR A 103 14.57 -6.51 10.56
N ARG A 104 14.34 -6.61 11.88
CA ARG A 104 15.34 -6.96 12.91
C ARG A 104 16.60 -6.07 12.81
N GLY A 105 16.39 -4.81 12.42
CA GLY A 105 17.43 -3.81 12.21
C GLY A 105 17.79 -3.64 10.73
N PHE A 106 18.66 -2.68 10.47
CA PHE A 106 19.10 -2.31 9.13
C PHE A 106 20.62 -2.24 9.00
N GLU A 107 21.10 -2.59 7.82
CA GLU A 107 22.43 -2.28 7.31
C GLU A 107 22.34 -1.16 6.27
N VAL A 108 23.22 -0.15 6.35
CA VAL A 108 23.33 0.90 5.33
C VAL A 108 24.10 0.35 4.14
N ARG A 109 23.47 0.39 2.97
CA ARG A 109 24.04 -0.13 1.73
C ARG A 109 24.50 0.97 0.79
N LYS A 110 23.83 2.14 0.79
CA LYS A 110 24.16 3.27 -0.09
C LYS A 110 23.66 4.57 0.50
N ILE A 111 24.47 5.61 0.46
CA ILE A 111 24.02 6.99 0.70
C ILE A 111 23.56 7.57 -0.65
N VAL A 112 22.29 7.98 -0.72
CA VAL A 112 21.66 8.50 -1.93
C VAL A 112 21.89 10.00 -2.06
N ALA A 113 21.73 10.73 -0.93
CA ALA A 113 21.94 12.15 -0.84
C ALA A 113 22.35 12.55 0.57
N SER A 114 23.14 13.60 0.70
CA SER A 114 23.52 14.17 2.00
C SER A 114 23.72 15.68 1.83
N SER A 115 23.17 16.43 2.79
CA SER A 115 23.35 17.87 2.93
C SER A 115 23.47 18.23 4.42
N SER A 116 23.55 19.54 4.72
CA SER A 116 23.52 20.01 6.11
C SER A 116 22.18 19.75 6.82
N ALA A 117 21.08 19.68 6.07
CA ALA A 117 19.72 19.58 6.62
C ALA A 117 19.05 18.20 6.43
N MET A 118 19.62 17.30 5.60
CA MET A 118 19.02 15.99 5.35
C MET A 118 20.05 14.94 4.93
N ILE A 119 19.73 13.70 5.20
CA ILE A 119 20.42 12.54 4.63
C ILE A 119 19.39 11.51 4.14
N SER A 120 19.67 10.95 2.98
CA SER A 120 18.91 9.86 2.36
C SER A 120 19.79 8.65 2.18
N ALA A 121 19.38 7.51 2.69
CA ALA A 121 20.10 6.25 2.64
C ALA A 121 19.23 5.11 2.14
N LEU A 122 19.79 4.23 1.30
CA LEU A 122 19.25 2.90 1.05
C LEU A 122 19.80 1.95 2.11
N VAL A 123 18.88 1.31 2.80
CA VAL A 123 19.16 0.34 3.86
C VAL A 123 18.56 -1.01 3.51
N GLN A 124 19.16 -2.07 4.00
CA GLN A 124 18.66 -3.43 3.82
C GLN A 124 18.33 -4.03 5.19
N ALA A 125 17.13 -4.60 5.31
CA ALA A 125 16.68 -5.26 6.53
C ALA A 125 17.53 -6.50 6.83
N ASN A 126 18.01 -6.62 8.06
CA ASN A 126 18.90 -7.71 8.48
C ASN A 126 18.23 -9.09 8.41
N TRP A 127 16.92 -9.14 8.63
CA TRP A 127 16.18 -10.40 8.70
C TRP A 127 15.51 -10.80 7.38
N THR A 128 14.73 -9.89 6.80
CA THR A 128 13.96 -10.16 5.57
C THR A 128 14.75 -9.86 4.29
N GLY A 129 15.81 -9.07 4.39
CA GLY A 129 16.57 -8.58 3.23
C GLY A 129 15.82 -7.55 2.38
N ILE A 130 14.67 -7.07 2.84
CA ILE A 130 13.89 -6.02 2.16
C ILE A 130 14.69 -4.73 2.14
N TRP A 131 14.59 -4.01 1.02
CA TRP A 131 15.23 -2.71 0.83
C TRP A 131 14.28 -1.58 1.22
N MET A 132 14.84 -0.58 1.90
CA MET A 132 14.10 0.63 2.23
C MET A 132 14.96 1.86 1.98
N LYS A 133 14.29 2.96 1.66
CA LYS A 133 14.86 4.30 1.65
C LYS A 133 14.48 4.99 2.95
N ILE A 134 15.49 5.49 3.64
CA ILE A 134 15.34 6.25 4.88
C ILE A 134 15.82 7.67 4.62
N ASP A 135 14.93 8.63 4.83
CA ASP A 135 15.22 10.06 4.72
C ASP A 135 15.14 10.69 6.10
N ILE A 136 16.24 11.23 6.63
CA ILE A 136 16.26 11.95 7.90
C ILE A 136 16.40 13.43 7.63
N TYR A 137 15.45 14.22 8.12
CA TYR A 137 15.43 15.66 8.07
C TYR A 137 15.75 16.23 9.44
N ILE A 138 16.63 17.23 9.49
CA ILE A 138 17.03 17.89 10.73
C ILE A 138 16.73 19.38 10.68
N SER A 139 16.59 20.01 11.85
CA SER A 139 16.45 21.47 11.95
C SER A 139 17.68 22.18 11.38
N ALA A 140 17.44 23.25 10.62
CA ALA A 140 18.51 24.02 9.96
C ALA A 140 19.42 24.74 10.96
N GLU A 141 18.93 25.06 12.16
CA GLU A 141 19.65 25.67 13.25
C GLU A 141 19.46 24.88 14.55
N PRO A 142 20.49 24.78 15.41
CA PRO A 142 20.27 24.22 16.74
C PRO A 142 19.22 25.08 17.46
N PRO A 143 18.24 24.48 18.16
CA PRO A 143 17.23 25.24 18.89
C PRO A 143 17.91 26.26 19.80
N GLU A 144 17.42 27.50 19.82
CA GLU A 144 17.99 28.68 20.52
C GLU A 144 18.14 28.55 22.04
N TYR A 145 17.96 27.38 22.62
CA TYR A 145 18.25 27.13 24.01
C TYR A 145 19.75 26.97 24.19
N LYS A 146 20.37 28.02 24.69
CA LYS A 146 21.77 28.22 25.05
C LYS A 146 22.32 27.16 26.00
N VAL A 147 22.34 25.90 25.60
CA VAL A 147 23.18 24.87 26.22
C VAL A 147 24.15 24.39 25.16
N ALA A 148 25.40 24.64 25.38
CA ALA A 148 26.50 24.27 24.51
C ALA A 148 26.37 22.84 24.00
N LYS A 149 26.37 22.65 22.65
CA LYS A 149 26.42 21.36 21.95
C LYS A 149 25.16 20.48 21.98
N ALA A 150 23.93 21.05 21.96
CA ALA A 150 22.78 20.23 21.61
C ALA A 150 22.87 19.81 20.11
N PRO A 151 22.79 18.51 19.79
CA PRO A 151 22.79 18.06 18.40
C PRO A 151 21.56 18.62 17.66
N PHE A 152 21.71 18.90 16.35
CA PHE A 152 20.57 19.24 15.48
C PHE A 152 19.45 18.22 15.69
N LYS A 153 18.21 18.71 15.90
CA LYS A 153 17.06 17.84 16.18
C LYS A 153 16.50 17.26 14.88
N ILE A 154 15.98 16.03 14.98
CA ILE A 154 15.24 15.39 13.88
C ILE A 154 13.86 16.03 13.82
N VAL A 155 13.52 16.62 12.67
CA VAL A 155 12.17 17.16 12.38
C VAL A 155 11.29 16.13 11.68
N GLY A 156 11.86 15.12 11.06
CA GLY A 156 11.13 14.03 10.42
C GLY A 156 12.02 12.89 9.96
N ILE A 157 11.43 11.69 9.91
CA ILE A 157 12.02 10.51 9.27
C ILE A 157 11.03 9.99 8.24
N GLY A 158 11.41 10.10 6.94
CA GLY A 158 10.72 9.46 5.82
C GLY A 158 11.15 7.99 5.70
N ARG A 159 10.21 7.12 5.40
CA ARG A 159 10.44 5.70 5.17
C ARG A 159 9.61 5.25 3.98
N SER A 160 10.25 4.60 3.04
CA SER A 160 9.56 4.00 1.90
C SER A 160 10.25 2.70 1.49
N THR A 161 9.47 1.76 0.99
CA THR A 161 10.01 0.58 0.30
C THR A 161 10.84 1.06 -0.88
N ALA A 162 11.95 0.39 -1.13
CA ALA A 162 12.85 0.68 -2.23
C ALA A 162 13.22 -0.62 -2.96
N ASP A 163 13.60 -0.49 -4.23
CA ASP A 163 14.20 -1.59 -4.96
C ASP A 163 15.70 -1.70 -4.65
N ALA A 164 16.22 -2.91 -4.80
CA ALA A 164 17.66 -3.15 -4.73
C ALA A 164 18.37 -2.35 -5.83
N PRO A 165 19.49 -1.66 -5.52
CA PRO A 165 20.32 -1.06 -6.55
C PRO A 165 20.79 -2.15 -7.55
N THR A 166 20.57 -1.91 -8.84
CA THR A 166 20.84 -2.94 -9.88
C THR A 166 22.31 -3.33 -9.98
N GLU A 167 23.21 -2.42 -9.62
CA GLU A 167 24.65 -2.68 -9.52
C GLU A 167 25.03 -3.67 -8.42
N LEU A 168 24.15 -3.88 -7.43
CA LEU A 168 24.36 -4.85 -6.35
C LEU A 168 23.70 -6.21 -6.62
N LEU A 169 22.96 -6.35 -7.73
CA LEU A 169 22.31 -7.61 -8.07
C LEU A 169 23.34 -8.65 -8.56
N PRO A 170 23.20 -9.91 -8.12
CA PRO A 170 23.97 -11.01 -8.71
C PRO A 170 23.66 -11.14 -10.21
N ARG A 171 24.69 -11.46 -11.00
CA ARG A 171 24.54 -11.58 -12.46
C ARG A 171 23.96 -12.91 -12.93
N GLN A 172 23.96 -13.93 -12.07
CA GLN A 172 23.46 -15.26 -12.42
C GLN A 172 21.94 -15.31 -12.23
N PRO A 173 21.16 -15.67 -13.25
CA PRO A 173 19.71 -15.82 -13.12
C PRO A 173 19.35 -16.93 -12.14
N LEU A 174 18.24 -16.77 -11.45
CA LEU A 174 17.68 -17.79 -10.58
C LEU A 174 16.75 -18.72 -11.36
N THR A 175 16.73 -19.99 -10.98
CA THR A 175 15.72 -20.95 -11.43
C THR A 175 14.35 -20.65 -10.77
N LEU A 176 13.25 -21.11 -11.38
CA LEU A 176 11.92 -20.99 -10.79
C LEU A 176 11.84 -21.64 -9.40
N ALA A 177 12.54 -22.75 -9.19
CA ALA A 177 12.60 -23.44 -7.90
C ALA A 177 13.33 -22.60 -6.82
N GLU A 178 14.42 -21.92 -7.17
CA GLU A 178 15.13 -21.03 -6.26
C GLU A 178 14.31 -19.80 -5.92
N ILE A 179 13.60 -19.22 -6.91
CA ILE A 179 12.66 -18.10 -6.67
C ILE A 179 11.56 -18.54 -5.71
N ALA A 180 10.94 -19.70 -5.94
CA ALA A 180 9.91 -20.25 -5.06
C ALA A 180 10.42 -20.44 -3.61
N ALA A 181 11.59 -21.07 -3.43
CA ALA A 181 12.17 -21.33 -2.12
C ALA A 181 12.54 -20.04 -1.37
N ARG A 182 13.06 -19.01 -2.07
CA ARG A 182 13.34 -17.71 -1.48
C ARG A 182 12.05 -16.98 -1.10
N THR A 183 10.99 -17.12 -1.90
CA THR A 183 9.67 -16.55 -1.63
C THR A 183 9.07 -17.19 -0.38
N ASP A 184 9.11 -18.51 -0.24
CA ASP A 184 8.68 -19.22 0.97
C ASP A 184 9.41 -18.72 2.22
N THR A 185 10.74 -18.58 2.13
CA THR A 185 11.56 -18.08 3.24
C THR A 185 11.18 -16.65 3.65
N LEU A 186 10.94 -15.77 2.68
CA LEU A 186 10.51 -14.39 2.93
C LEU A 186 9.12 -14.35 3.59
N LEU A 187 8.15 -15.07 3.00
CA LEU A 187 6.77 -15.08 3.48
C LEU A 187 6.66 -15.70 4.88
N ALA A 188 7.41 -16.76 5.17
CA ALA A 188 7.45 -17.34 6.51
C ALA A 188 7.87 -16.33 7.57
N LYS A 189 8.88 -15.48 7.28
CA LYS A 189 9.31 -14.40 8.17
C LYS A 189 8.24 -13.33 8.36
N LEU A 190 7.56 -12.93 7.28
CA LEU A 190 6.51 -11.91 7.36
C LEU A 190 5.27 -12.43 8.12
N VAL A 191 4.92 -13.69 7.94
CA VAL A 191 3.85 -14.36 8.70
C VAL A 191 4.22 -14.48 10.18
N GLU A 192 5.47 -14.85 10.51
CA GLU A 192 5.98 -14.87 11.90
C GLU A 192 5.89 -13.49 12.55
N ALA A 193 6.12 -12.42 11.78
CA ALA A 193 6.03 -11.04 12.25
C ALA A 193 4.59 -10.50 12.33
N ASP A 194 3.54 -11.29 11.99
CA ASP A 194 2.15 -10.84 11.79
C ASP A 194 2.03 -9.68 10.79
N ALA A 195 2.86 -9.69 9.74
CA ALA A 195 2.97 -8.65 8.71
C ALA A 195 2.50 -9.10 7.33
N PHE A 196 1.90 -10.27 7.22
CA PHE A 196 1.27 -10.75 5.99
C PHE A 196 0.12 -11.73 6.27
N SER A 197 -1.02 -11.44 5.68
CA SER A 197 -2.19 -12.33 5.60
C SER A 197 -2.77 -12.19 4.21
N GLY A 198 -2.80 -13.29 3.44
CA GLY A 198 -3.24 -13.23 2.05
C GLY A 198 -2.68 -14.34 1.17
N THR A 199 -2.58 -14.05 -0.13
CA THR A 199 -2.02 -14.98 -1.12
C THR A 199 -0.92 -14.32 -1.96
N VAL A 200 0.08 -15.12 -2.35
CA VAL A 200 1.08 -14.77 -3.35
C VAL A 200 1.04 -15.79 -4.47
N THR A 201 0.86 -15.34 -5.70
CA THR A 201 0.90 -16.19 -6.89
C THR A 201 1.95 -15.67 -7.85
N LEU A 202 2.91 -16.54 -8.22
CA LEU A 202 3.87 -16.28 -9.27
C LEU A 202 3.58 -17.18 -10.46
N ALA A 203 3.50 -16.58 -11.64
CA ALA A 203 3.28 -17.31 -12.87
C ALA A 203 4.34 -16.97 -13.91
N ARG A 204 4.60 -17.92 -14.83
CA ARG A 204 5.36 -17.68 -16.04
C ARG A 204 4.53 -18.12 -17.24
N ASP A 205 4.42 -17.26 -18.25
CA ASP A 205 3.60 -17.48 -19.44
C ASP A 205 2.14 -17.86 -19.11
N GLY A 206 1.63 -17.26 -18.01
CA GLY A 206 0.30 -17.50 -17.47
C GLY A 206 0.10 -18.83 -16.77
N GLN A 207 1.18 -19.60 -16.53
CA GLN A 207 1.15 -20.84 -15.75
C GLN A 207 1.73 -20.59 -14.36
N PRO A 208 0.94 -20.73 -13.28
CA PRO A 208 1.45 -20.57 -11.94
C PRO A 208 2.50 -21.64 -11.61
N PHE A 209 3.70 -21.19 -11.20
CA PHE A 209 4.77 -22.06 -10.71
C PHE A 209 4.94 -21.96 -9.18
N TYR A 210 4.35 -20.94 -8.55
CA TYR A 210 4.37 -20.77 -7.10
C TYR A 210 3.03 -20.25 -6.61
N ARG A 211 2.58 -20.77 -5.47
CA ARG A 211 1.38 -20.34 -4.75
C ARG A 211 1.63 -20.40 -3.26
N HIS A 212 1.23 -19.34 -2.57
CA HIS A 212 1.25 -19.28 -1.10
C HIS A 212 -0.08 -18.73 -0.61
N ALA A 213 -0.56 -19.26 0.51
CA ALA A 213 -1.70 -18.72 1.24
C ALA A 213 -1.41 -18.78 2.73
N SER A 214 -1.65 -17.69 3.46
CA SER A 214 -1.45 -17.62 4.91
C SER A 214 -2.40 -16.65 5.56
N GLY A 215 -2.55 -16.76 6.89
CA GLY A 215 -3.49 -15.95 7.67
C GLY A 215 -4.95 -16.38 7.48
N LEU A 216 -5.88 -15.53 7.91
CA LEU A 216 -7.31 -15.82 7.94
C LEU A 216 -8.07 -14.95 6.94
N ALA A 217 -8.89 -15.57 6.10
CA ALA A 217 -9.85 -14.88 5.24
C ALA A 217 -10.99 -14.28 6.06
N SER A 218 -11.44 -14.96 7.12
CA SER A 218 -12.36 -14.45 8.12
C SER A 218 -11.86 -14.80 9.52
N ARG A 219 -11.65 -13.79 10.36
CA ARG A 219 -11.24 -13.98 11.75
C ARG A 219 -12.42 -14.41 12.62
N SER A 220 -13.61 -13.91 12.33
CA SER A 220 -14.84 -14.25 13.06
C SER A 220 -15.19 -15.73 12.96
N TRP A 221 -14.90 -16.32 11.80
CA TRP A 221 -15.18 -17.73 11.52
C TRP A 221 -13.94 -18.61 11.55
N ASN A 222 -12.78 -18.07 11.90
CA ASN A 222 -11.48 -18.75 11.88
C ASN A 222 -11.21 -19.49 10.55
N MET A 223 -11.62 -18.87 9.44
CA MET A 223 -11.44 -19.44 8.10
C MET A 223 -10.10 -19.04 7.52
N PRO A 224 -9.23 -19.99 7.14
CA PRO A 224 -7.93 -19.66 6.58
C PRO A 224 -8.05 -19.09 5.15
N ASN A 225 -7.11 -18.24 4.78
CA ASN A 225 -6.86 -17.90 3.38
C ASN A 225 -6.44 -19.15 2.61
N ARG A 226 -6.94 -19.28 1.39
CA ARG A 226 -6.63 -20.38 0.46
C ARG A 226 -6.35 -19.82 -0.93
N HIS A 227 -5.82 -20.65 -1.83
CA HIS A 227 -5.50 -20.21 -3.20
C HIS A 227 -6.74 -19.79 -4.00
N ASP A 228 -7.91 -20.30 -3.65
CA ASP A 228 -9.20 -19.98 -4.22
C ASP A 228 -9.96 -18.88 -3.46
N THR A 229 -9.38 -18.30 -2.40
CA THR A 229 -9.94 -17.14 -1.71
C THR A 229 -9.91 -15.93 -2.64
N ARG A 230 -11.04 -15.25 -2.74
CA ARG A 230 -11.22 -14.05 -3.55
C ARG A 230 -10.96 -12.82 -2.71
N PHE A 231 -10.03 -11.99 -3.16
CA PHE A 231 -9.66 -10.76 -2.47
C PHE A 231 -10.22 -9.55 -3.22
N ASN A 232 -10.65 -8.55 -2.47
CA ASN A 232 -10.99 -7.25 -3.01
C ASN A 232 -9.74 -6.62 -3.63
N LEU A 233 -9.74 -6.39 -4.93
CA LEU A 233 -8.60 -5.88 -5.69
C LEU A 233 -8.35 -4.38 -5.49
N ALA A 234 -9.28 -3.66 -4.85
CA ALA A 234 -9.24 -2.21 -4.78
C ALA A 234 -8.92 -1.60 -6.16
N SER A 235 -7.95 -0.71 -6.26
CA SER A 235 -7.67 0.04 -7.50
C SER A 235 -7.08 -0.78 -8.67
N ILE A 236 -6.63 -2.02 -8.47
CA ILE A 236 -6.22 -2.90 -9.59
C ILE A 236 -7.39 -3.10 -10.58
N THR A 237 -8.63 -2.99 -10.11
CA THR A 237 -9.86 -2.99 -10.92
C THR A 237 -9.80 -2.02 -12.11
N LYS A 238 -9.08 -0.90 -11.97
CA LYS A 238 -8.94 0.11 -13.05
C LYS A 238 -8.35 -0.47 -14.34
N MET A 239 -7.51 -1.47 -14.22
CA MET A 239 -6.93 -2.16 -15.39
C MET A 239 -8.03 -2.83 -16.22
N PHE A 240 -9.06 -3.41 -15.60
CA PHE A 240 -10.20 -4.00 -16.28
C PHE A 240 -11.04 -2.94 -17.00
N THR A 241 -11.34 -1.83 -16.30
CA THR A 241 -12.06 -0.69 -16.89
C THR A 241 -11.32 -0.14 -18.11
N THR A 242 -10.00 0.01 -18.01
CA THR A 242 -9.16 0.49 -19.11
C THR A 242 -9.20 -0.44 -20.33
N VAL A 243 -9.12 -1.75 -20.11
CA VAL A 243 -9.25 -2.75 -21.18
C VAL A 243 -10.62 -2.65 -21.87
N ALA A 244 -11.69 -2.51 -21.09
CA ALA A 244 -13.04 -2.38 -21.63
C ALA A 244 -13.22 -1.11 -22.49
N ILE A 245 -12.67 0.02 -22.05
CA ILE A 245 -12.67 1.26 -22.86
C ILE A 245 -11.87 1.05 -24.15
N ALA A 246 -10.68 0.41 -24.09
CA ALA A 246 -9.90 0.12 -25.29
C ALA A 246 -10.63 -0.79 -26.28
N GLN A 247 -11.40 -1.78 -25.79
CA GLN A 247 -12.25 -2.63 -26.64
C GLN A 247 -13.33 -1.79 -27.38
N LEU A 248 -13.92 -0.81 -26.71
CA LEU A 248 -14.91 0.08 -27.34
C LEU A 248 -14.26 1.03 -28.35
N VAL A 249 -13.02 1.46 -28.10
CA VAL A 249 -12.25 2.23 -29.09
C VAL A 249 -11.92 1.37 -30.32
N GLU A 250 -11.50 0.12 -30.15
CA GLU A 250 -11.28 -0.82 -31.28
C GLU A 250 -12.53 -1.09 -32.09
N GLN A 251 -13.71 -1.05 -31.47
CA GLN A 251 -15.01 -1.20 -32.13
C GLN A 251 -15.48 0.09 -32.83
N GLY A 252 -14.73 1.20 -32.73
CA GLY A 252 -15.12 2.50 -33.25
C GLY A 252 -16.35 3.13 -32.57
N LYS A 253 -16.65 2.68 -31.33
CA LYS A 253 -17.74 3.22 -30.52
C LYS A 253 -17.31 4.38 -29.64
N LEU A 254 -16.03 4.53 -29.42
CA LEU A 254 -15.36 5.59 -28.67
C LEU A 254 -14.06 5.99 -29.38
N ALA A 255 -13.63 7.22 -29.14
CA ALA A 255 -12.26 7.65 -29.36
C ALA A 255 -11.65 8.16 -28.06
N TYR A 256 -10.32 8.14 -27.91
CA TYR A 256 -9.65 8.64 -26.70
C TYR A 256 -9.80 10.15 -26.52
N ASP A 257 -10.00 10.88 -27.60
CA ASP A 257 -10.21 12.33 -27.66
C ASP A 257 -11.70 12.75 -27.60
N ASP A 258 -12.64 11.79 -27.64
CA ASP A 258 -14.04 12.10 -27.39
C ASP A 258 -14.22 12.78 -26.04
N THR A 259 -14.96 13.89 -26.02
CA THR A 259 -15.32 14.58 -24.79
C THR A 259 -16.44 13.88 -24.04
N VAL A 260 -16.52 14.12 -22.74
CA VAL A 260 -17.63 13.58 -21.92
C VAL A 260 -18.98 13.98 -22.50
N GLY A 261 -19.15 15.21 -22.97
CA GLY A 261 -20.42 15.72 -23.50
C GLY A 261 -20.84 15.12 -24.86
N GLU A 262 -19.88 14.72 -25.71
CA GLU A 262 -20.19 14.00 -26.96
C GLU A 262 -20.78 12.62 -26.67
N ILE A 263 -20.38 11.97 -25.57
CA ILE A 263 -20.85 10.64 -25.18
C ILE A 263 -22.08 10.73 -24.26
N LEU A 264 -22.04 11.66 -23.30
CA LEU A 264 -23.06 11.89 -22.27
C LEU A 264 -23.62 13.33 -22.40
N PRO A 265 -24.49 13.61 -23.38
CA PRO A 265 -24.96 14.98 -23.70
C PRO A 265 -25.69 15.67 -22.55
N ASP A 266 -26.27 14.87 -21.65
CA ASP A 266 -27.00 15.38 -20.47
C ASP A 266 -26.10 15.49 -19.21
N TYR A 267 -24.75 15.43 -19.34
CA TYR A 267 -23.85 15.54 -18.20
C TYR A 267 -23.95 16.92 -17.55
N PRO A 268 -24.27 17.03 -16.24
CA PRO A 268 -24.73 18.30 -15.65
C PRO A 268 -23.67 19.39 -15.57
N ASN A 269 -22.38 19.03 -15.50
CA ASN A 269 -21.29 20.01 -15.48
C ASN A 269 -20.81 20.31 -16.90
N GLU A 270 -21.23 21.47 -17.45
CA GLU A 270 -20.87 21.88 -18.82
C GLU A 270 -19.36 21.99 -19.05
N GLN A 271 -18.58 22.42 -18.04
CA GLN A 271 -17.13 22.52 -18.18
C GLN A 271 -16.53 21.13 -18.37
N VAL A 272 -16.91 20.17 -17.52
CA VAL A 272 -16.49 18.76 -17.65
C VAL A 272 -16.93 18.21 -18.99
N ALA A 273 -18.21 18.39 -19.36
CA ALA A 273 -18.77 17.90 -20.63
C ALA A 273 -17.94 18.35 -21.84
N ARG A 274 -17.54 19.62 -21.89
CA ARG A 274 -16.87 20.20 -23.07
C ARG A 274 -15.36 20.01 -23.11
N THR A 275 -14.69 19.81 -21.98
CA THR A 275 -13.21 19.87 -21.92
C THR A 275 -12.53 18.59 -21.47
N VAL A 276 -13.26 17.70 -20.77
CA VAL A 276 -12.70 16.43 -20.29
C VAL A 276 -12.90 15.35 -21.34
N THR A 277 -11.83 14.69 -21.74
CA THR A 277 -11.86 13.59 -22.71
C THR A 277 -11.66 12.23 -22.03
N VAL A 278 -11.96 11.15 -22.74
CA VAL A 278 -11.67 9.77 -22.33
C VAL A 278 -10.18 9.60 -21.96
N HIS A 279 -9.27 10.20 -22.76
CA HIS A 279 -7.83 10.25 -22.47
C HIS A 279 -7.53 10.85 -21.08
N HIS A 280 -8.13 12.01 -20.78
CA HIS A 280 -7.93 12.69 -19.51
C HIS A 280 -8.39 11.84 -18.30
N LEU A 281 -9.49 11.10 -18.47
CA LEU A 281 -10.02 10.21 -17.43
C LEU A 281 -9.10 9.02 -17.19
N LEU A 282 -8.67 8.34 -18.27
CA LEU A 282 -7.78 7.17 -18.20
C LEU A 282 -6.41 7.48 -17.61
N SER A 283 -5.87 8.68 -17.87
CA SER A 283 -4.54 9.11 -17.45
C SER A 283 -4.51 9.90 -16.15
N HIS A 284 -5.64 10.09 -15.47
CA HIS A 284 -5.77 10.90 -14.27
C HIS A 284 -5.33 12.37 -14.43
N THR A 285 -5.62 12.94 -15.60
CA THR A 285 -5.31 14.33 -15.94
C THR A 285 -6.55 15.20 -16.15
N SER A 286 -7.71 14.70 -15.74
CA SER A 286 -9.02 15.34 -16.01
C SER A 286 -9.32 16.58 -15.17
N GLY A 287 -8.65 16.76 -14.03
CA GLY A 287 -9.02 17.79 -13.05
C GLY A 287 -10.29 17.47 -12.25
N ILE A 288 -10.98 16.35 -12.53
CA ILE A 288 -12.10 15.89 -11.70
C ILE A 288 -11.59 15.52 -10.30
N ILE A 289 -12.40 15.86 -9.31
CA ILE A 289 -12.10 15.68 -7.88
C ILE A 289 -11.27 14.42 -7.57
N GLY A 290 -10.17 14.62 -6.86
CA GLY A 290 -9.25 13.53 -6.48
C GLY A 290 -9.87 12.57 -5.45
N ALA A 291 -9.24 11.40 -5.31
CA ALA A 291 -9.72 10.30 -4.47
C ALA A 291 -10.02 10.71 -3.01
N ARG A 292 -9.17 11.55 -2.41
CA ARG A 292 -9.31 11.98 -1.01
C ARG A 292 -10.59 12.82 -0.78
N ALA A 293 -10.82 13.80 -1.65
CA ALA A 293 -11.98 14.67 -1.54
C ALA A 293 -13.30 13.92 -1.78
N LEU A 294 -13.28 12.87 -2.60
CA LEU A 294 -14.45 12.00 -2.81
C LEU A 294 -14.86 11.28 -1.51
N ILE A 295 -13.88 10.72 -0.77
CA ILE A 295 -14.15 10.03 0.51
C ILE A 295 -14.77 10.97 1.53
N GLU A 296 -14.28 12.21 1.59
CA GLU A 296 -14.78 13.22 2.54
C GLU A 296 -16.20 13.69 2.23
N LYS A 297 -16.56 13.79 0.93
CA LYS A 297 -17.85 14.36 0.46
C LYS A 297 -18.99 13.35 0.33
N ALA A 298 -18.70 12.06 0.26
CA ALA A 298 -19.70 11.05 -0.08
C ALA A 298 -19.89 9.93 0.96
N PRO A 299 -20.18 10.24 2.24
CA PRO A 299 -20.41 9.20 3.26
C PRO A 299 -21.61 8.30 2.94
N GLY A 300 -22.57 8.75 2.08
CA GLY A 300 -23.75 7.98 1.65
C GLY A 300 -23.55 7.10 0.42
N SER A 301 -22.40 7.18 -0.28
CA SER A 301 -22.15 6.42 -1.52
C SER A 301 -21.94 4.92 -1.30
N ARG A 302 -21.83 4.47 -0.06
CA ARG A 302 -21.61 3.06 0.29
C ARG A 302 -22.80 2.14 -0.07
N SER A 303 -24.01 2.68 -0.14
CA SER A 303 -25.22 1.94 -0.55
C SER A 303 -25.47 1.96 -2.06
N ALA A 304 -24.69 2.71 -2.84
CA ALA A 304 -24.84 2.81 -4.28
C ALA A 304 -24.60 1.44 -4.96
N ARG A 305 -25.47 1.08 -5.89
CA ARG A 305 -25.43 -0.18 -6.64
C ARG A 305 -25.26 0.02 -8.13
N THR A 306 -25.58 1.18 -8.63
CA THR A 306 -25.47 1.54 -10.05
C THR A 306 -24.40 2.60 -10.25
N ILE A 307 -23.84 2.66 -11.45
CA ILE A 307 -22.84 3.67 -11.78
C ILE A 307 -23.45 5.08 -11.69
N ALA A 308 -24.71 5.26 -12.06
CA ALA A 308 -25.42 6.53 -11.93
C ALA A 308 -25.52 7.01 -10.47
N GLU A 309 -25.83 6.11 -9.52
CA GLU A 309 -25.84 6.43 -8.09
C GLU A 309 -24.43 6.79 -7.58
N MET A 310 -23.38 6.09 -8.04
CA MET A 310 -21.99 6.35 -7.67
C MET A 310 -21.49 7.70 -8.22
N LEU A 311 -22.03 8.19 -9.33
CA LEU A 311 -21.68 9.50 -9.90
C LEU A 311 -22.29 10.67 -9.12
N THR A 312 -23.48 10.50 -8.54
CA THR A 312 -24.28 11.55 -7.89
C THR A 312 -23.47 12.47 -6.97
N PRO A 313 -22.54 11.98 -6.13
CA PRO A 313 -21.81 12.83 -5.17
C PRO A 313 -20.87 13.85 -5.82
N PHE A 314 -20.51 13.71 -7.08
CA PHE A 314 -19.49 14.56 -7.70
C PHE A 314 -19.80 15.05 -9.13
N VAL A 315 -20.93 14.70 -9.73
CA VAL A 315 -21.27 15.11 -11.11
C VAL A 315 -21.29 16.63 -11.30
N ALA A 316 -21.62 17.39 -10.26
CA ALA A 316 -21.70 18.86 -10.30
C ALA A 316 -20.43 19.55 -9.79
N GLU A 317 -19.43 18.81 -9.30
CA GLU A 317 -18.23 19.42 -8.74
C GLU A 317 -17.39 20.11 -9.83
N PRO A 318 -16.81 21.28 -9.53
CA PRO A 318 -15.93 21.97 -10.46
C PRO A 318 -14.63 21.22 -10.66
N LEU A 319 -13.95 21.46 -11.80
CA LEU A 319 -12.61 20.97 -12.01
C LEU A 319 -11.62 21.64 -11.05
N SER A 320 -10.72 20.85 -10.48
CA SER A 320 -9.65 21.33 -9.60
C SER A 320 -8.51 22.02 -10.36
N PHE A 321 -8.37 21.73 -11.65
CA PHE A 321 -7.39 22.31 -12.58
C PHE A 321 -7.85 22.01 -14.04
N PRO A 322 -7.31 22.73 -15.04
CA PRO A 322 -7.59 22.46 -16.46
C PRO A 322 -7.16 21.06 -16.88
N PRO A 323 -8.00 20.33 -17.66
CA PRO A 323 -7.65 19.00 -18.17
C PRO A 323 -6.32 18.99 -18.91
N GLY A 324 -5.50 17.97 -18.65
CA GLY A 324 -4.17 17.80 -19.24
C GLY A 324 -3.02 18.53 -18.51
N GLU A 325 -3.31 19.44 -17.56
CA GLU A 325 -2.26 20.25 -16.91
C GLU A 325 -1.34 19.45 -16.01
N LYS A 326 -1.88 18.54 -15.22
CA LYS A 326 -1.12 17.72 -14.28
C LYS A 326 -1.80 16.41 -13.94
N PHE A 327 -1.02 15.51 -13.34
CA PHE A 327 -1.53 14.27 -12.77
C PHE A 327 -2.18 14.52 -11.41
N ASP A 328 -3.43 14.09 -11.23
CA ASP A 328 -4.12 13.97 -9.94
C ASP A 328 -5.02 12.73 -9.93
N TYR A 329 -4.64 11.74 -9.15
CA TYR A 329 -5.32 10.43 -9.12
C TYR A 329 -6.79 10.56 -8.72
N SER A 330 -7.71 10.24 -9.64
CA SER A 330 -9.15 10.41 -9.47
C SER A 330 -9.92 9.09 -9.60
N ASN A 331 -10.53 8.63 -8.51
CA ASN A 331 -11.51 7.54 -8.55
C ASN A 331 -12.80 7.97 -9.25
N ALA A 332 -13.22 9.22 -9.06
CA ALA A 332 -14.40 9.79 -9.72
C ALA A 332 -14.29 9.74 -11.24
N GLY A 333 -13.10 10.03 -11.79
CA GLY A 333 -12.85 9.91 -13.23
C GLY A 333 -13.06 8.48 -13.74
N TYR A 334 -12.67 7.47 -12.99
CA TYR A 334 -12.90 6.06 -13.39
C TYR A 334 -14.37 5.63 -13.23
N VAL A 335 -15.09 6.15 -12.24
CA VAL A 335 -16.56 5.93 -12.17
C VAL A 335 -17.24 6.55 -13.39
N LEU A 336 -16.79 7.73 -13.84
CA LEU A 336 -17.30 8.36 -15.06
C LEU A 336 -16.97 7.53 -16.32
N LEU A 337 -15.79 6.90 -16.41
CA LEU A 337 -15.49 5.92 -17.47
C LEU A 337 -16.48 4.75 -17.47
N GLY A 338 -16.98 4.34 -16.30
CA GLY A 338 -18.04 3.34 -16.20
C GLY A 338 -19.35 3.78 -16.87
N ALA A 339 -19.78 5.01 -16.64
CA ALA A 339 -20.98 5.57 -17.30
C ALA A 339 -20.79 5.73 -18.82
N ILE A 340 -19.61 6.16 -19.24
CA ILE A 340 -19.22 6.22 -20.65
C ILE A 340 -19.30 4.83 -21.30
N LEU A 341 -18.78 3.80 -20.61
CA LEU A 341 -18.84 2.40 -21.04
C LEU A 341 -20.30 1.94 -21.21
N GLU A 342 -21.16 2.17 -20.20
CA GLU A 342 -22.58 1.79 -20.26
C GLU A 342 -23.28 2.46 -21.45
N ARG A 343 -23.03 3.75 -21.66
CA ARG A 343 -23.62 4.51 -22.77
C ARG A 343 -23.17 3.99 -24.14
N ALA A 344 -21.87 3.73 -24.29
CA ALA A 344 -21.28 3.29 -25.55
C ALA A 344 -21.58 1.82 -25.90
N SER A 345 -21.71 0.97 -24.89
CA SER A 345 -21.93 -0.47 -25.07
C SER A 345 -23.39 -0.87 -25.08
N GLY A 346 -24.26 -0.15 -24.37
CA GLY A 346 -25.66 -0.53 -24.12
C GLY A 346 -25.82 -1.63 -23.06
N LEU A 347 -24.73 -2.06 -22.39
CA LEU A 347 -24.72 -3.02 -21.29
C LEU A 347 -24.45 -2.28 -19.98
N THR A 348 -24.87 -2.83 -18.85
CA THR A 348 -24.38 -2.36 -17.56
C THR A 348 -22.88 -2.63 -17.44
N TYR A 349 -22.18 -1.83 -16.63
CA TYR A 349 -20.75 -1.99 -16.39
C TYR A 349 -20.39 -3.43 -15.98
N TYR A 350 -21.18 -4.01 -15.09
CA TYR A 350 -20.94 -5.36 -14.56
C TYR A 350 -21.18 -6.46 -15.59
N GLU A 351 -22.22 -6.34 -16.42
CA GLU A 351 -22.47 -7.27 -17.54
C GLU A 351 -21.31 -7.22 -18.54
N TYR A 352 -20.88 -6.01 -18.92
CA TYR A 352 -19.76 -5.83 -19.83
C TYR A 352 -18.48 -6.51 -19.30
N MET A 353 -18.15 -6.30 -18.03
CA MET A 353 -16.97 -6.92 -17.41
C MET A 353 -17.04 -8.45 -17.47
N ARG A 354 -18.17 -9.04 -17.10
CA ARG A 354 -18.36 -10.51 -17.15
C ARG A 354 -18.23 -11.06 -18.56
N GLU A 355 -18.91 -10.45 -19.52
CA GLU A 355 -19.01 -10.98 -20.88
C GLU A 355 -17.77 -10.68 -21.73
N ARG A 356 -17.17 -9.50 -21.59
CA ARG A 356 -16.15 -8.99 -22.51
C ARG A 356 -14.74 -8.98 -21.93
N VAL A 357 -14.59 -9.07 -20.60
CA VAL A 357 -13.28 -9.05 -19.96
C VAL A 357 -13.02 -10.38 -19.22
N PHE A 358 -13.83 -10.72 -18.22
CA PHE A 358 -13.57 -11.87 -17.37
C PHE A 358 -13.77 -13.20 -18.09
N GLY A 359 -14.87 -13.35 -18.84
CA GLY A 359 -15.17 -14.55 -19.63
C GLY A 359 -14.07 -14.89 -20.62
N PRO A 360 -13.72 -14.00 -21.58
CA PRO A 360 -12.65 -14.22 -22.56
C PRO A 360 -11.27 -14.45 -21.95
N ALA A 361 -10.98 -13.84 -20.80
CA ALA A 361 -9.74 -14.07 -20.06
C ALA A 361 -9.72 -15.42 -19.32
N GLY A 362 -10.87 -16.06 -19.13
CA GLY A 362 -11.03 -17.28 -18.34
C GLY A 362 -10.96 -17.08 -16.84
N MET A 363 -11.32 -15.88 -16.35
CA MET A 363 -11.31 -15.47 -14.95
C MET A 363 -12.63 -15.92 -14.28
N LYS A 364 -12.67 -17.14 -13.81
CA LYS A 364 -13.90 -17.78 -13.30
C LYS A 364 -14.27 -17.39 -11.88
N ASP A 365 -13.28 -16.92 -11.12
CA ASP A 365 -13.40 -16.54 -9.72
C ASP A 365 -13.27 -15.02 -9.52
N THR A 366 -13.59 -14.26 -10.57
CA THR A 366 -13.54 -12.79 -10.59
C THR A 366 -14.90 -12.21 -10.88
N ASP A 367 -15.39 -11.33 -10.01
CA ASP A 367 -16.62 -10.56 -10.20
C ASP A 367 -16.68 -9.33 -9.28
N PHE A 368 -17.72 -8.54 -9.45
CA PHE A 368 -18.17 -7.50 -8.52
C PHE A 368 -19.26 -8.08 -7.63
N TYR A 369 -18.86 -8.66 -6.50
CA TYR A 369 -19.80 -9.25 -5.55
C TYR A 369 -20.46 -8.17 -4.69
N ALA A 370 -21.79 -8.22 -4.58
CA ALA A 370 -22.51 -7.36 -3.64
C ALA A 370 -22.39 -7.96 -2.23
N LEU A 371 -21.87 -7.19 -1.28
CA LEU A 371 -21.51 -7.65 0.06
C LEU A 371 -22.72 -7.95 0.95
N ASP A 372 -23.91 -7.52 0.57
CA ASP A 372 -25.18 -7.83 1.23
C ASP A 372 -25.91 -9.02 0.60
N THR A 373 -25.24 -9.73 -0.29
CA THR A 373 -25.63 -11.06 -0.75
C THR A 373 -24.78 -12.11 -0.03
N ASP A 374 -24.83 -13.37 -0.46
CA ASP A 374 -24.04 -14.46 0.11
C ASP A 374 -22.93 -14.92 -0.86
N PRO A 375 -21.94 -14.08 -1.16
CA PRO A 375 -20.88 -14.44 -2.06
C PRO A 375 -19.90 -15.40 -1.39
N PRO A 376 -19.57 -16.53 -2.05
CA PRO A 376 -18.72 -17.53 -1.44
C PRO A 376 -17.26 -17.08 -1.40
N ASN A 377 -16.55 -17.41 -0.32
CA ASN A 377 -15.09 -17.41 -0.19
C ASN A 377 -14.44 -16.04 -0.45
N LEU A 378 -15.03 -14.96 0.07
CA LEU A 378 -14.41 -13.64 0.06
C LEU A 378 -13.52 -13.44 1.30
N ALA A 379 -12.37 -12.81 1.11
CA ALA A 379 -11.56 -12.35 2.23
C ALA A 379 -12.14 -11.06 2.83
N GLU A 380 -12.26 -11.02 4.16
CA GLU A 380 -12.52 -9.81 4.94
C GLU A 380 -11.22 -9.04 5.12
N GLY A 381 -11.25 -7.72 5.04
CA GLY A 381 -10.09 -6.88 5.32
C GLY A 381 -9.97 -6.53 6.79
N PHE A 382 -8.75 -6.38 7.30
CA PHE A 382 -8.48 -6.10 8.70
C PHE A 382 -7.50 -4.95 8.86
N VAL A 383 -7.88 -3.95 9.67
CA VAL A 383 -7.05 -2.81 10.06
C VAL A 383 -6.56 -2.97 11.50
N ASP A 384 -5.44 -2.35 11.82
CA ASP A 384 -4.95 -2.29 13.20
C ASP A 384 -5.93 -1.53 14.09
N GLY A 385 -6.35 -2.19 15.15
CA GLY A 385 -7.20 -1.64 16.20
C GLY A 385 -6.42 -1.34 17.47
N PRO A 386 -7.11 -0.79 18.49
CA PRO A 386 -6.50 -0.54 19.79
C PRO A 386 -5.93 -1.81 20.44
N ASN A 387 -4.83 -1.66 21.18
CA ASN A 387 -4.20 -2.74 21.96
C ASN A 387 -3.81 -3.99 21.14
N GLY A 388 -3.43 -3.80 19.87
CA GLY A 388 -3.03 -4.89 18.99
C GLY A 388 -4.20 -5.76 18.48
N SER A 389 -5.45 -5.30 18.65
CA SER A 389 -6.61 -5.95 18.02
C SER A 389 -6.61 -5.70 16.50
N ARG A 390 -7.38 -6.52 15.77
CA ARG A 390 -7.67 -6.30 14.36
C ARG A 390 -9.17 -6.00 14.19
N LEU A 391 -9.50 -4.90 13.52
CA LEU A 391 -10.87 -4.50 13.22
C LEU A 391 -11.22 -4.86 11.77
N ASN A 392 -12.42 -5.42 11.57
CA ASN A 392 -12.94 -5.72 10.24
C ASN A 392 -13.31 -4.42 9.50
N ASN A 393 -13.01 -4.35 8.21
CA ASN A 393 -13.25 -3.17 7.38
C ASN A 393 -14.63 -3.11 6.71
N ILE A 394 -15.54 -4.01 7.02
CA ILE A 394 -16.83 -4.13 6.31
C ILE A 394 -17.63 -2.82 6.26
N PHE A 395 -17.54 -2.00 7.31
CA PHE A 395 -18.20 -0.70 7.35
C PHE A 395 -17.46 0.40 6.56
N ASP A 396 -16.27 0.11 6.03
CA ASP A 396 -15.51 1.02 5.19
C ASP A 396 -15.68 0.74 3.69
N LEU A 397 -16.31 -0.39 3.34
CA LEU A 397 -16.55 -0.80 1.95
C LEU A 397 -17.89 -0.28 1.42
N GLY A 398 -18.00 -0.12 0.11
CA GLY A 398 -19.27 -0.02 -0.59
C GLY A 398 -19.95 -1.39 -0.74
N VAL A 399 -21.27 -1.39 -0.87
CA VAL A 399 -22.06 -2.63 -1.07
C VAL A 399 -21.58 -3.42 -2.28
N ILE A 400 -21.15 -2.74 -3.35
CA ILE A 400 -20.58 -3.36 -4.55
C ILE A 400 -19.41 -2.52 -5.04
N GLY A 401 -18.45 -3.15 -5.71
CA GLY A 401 -17.32 -2.44 -6.31
C GLY A 401 -17.75 -1.54 -7.47
N SER A 402 -16.85 -0.63 -7.85
CA SER A 402 -17.03 0.40 -8.88
C SER A 402 -15.99 0.22 -10.01
N PRO A 403 -16.10 0.96 -11.13
CA PRO A 403 -15.07 1.03 -12.16
C PRO A 403 -13.69 1.50 -11.67
N ALA A 404 -13.65 2.17 -10.50
CA ALA A 404 -12.44 2.65 -9.88
C ALA A 404 -11.80 1.64 -8.91
N GLY A 405 -12.56 0.63 -8.45
CA GLY A 405 -12.06 -0.32 -7.46
C GLY A 405 -13.12 -1.25 -6.91
N GLY A 406 -12.71 -2.39 -6.35
CA GLY A 406 -13.59 -3.26 -5.61
C GLY A 406 -14.07 -4.51 -6.35
N ALA A 407 -13.53 -4.85 -7.52
CA ALA A 407 -13.65 -6.21 -8.03
C ALA A 407 -12.95 -7.18 -7.08
N TYR A 408 -13.44 -8.40 -6.98
CA TYR A 408 -12.81 -9.50 -6.25
C TYR A 408 -12.23 -10.50 -7.23
N ALA A 409 -11.04 -11.01 -6.95
CA ALA A 409 -10.38 -12.02 -7.76
C ALA A 409 -9.47 -12.93 -6.93
N THR A 410 -9.02 -14.02 -7.56
CA THR A 410 -7.94 -14.88 -7.08
C THR A 410 -6.62 -14.53 -7.76
N GLY A 411 -5.49 -14.95 -7.16
CA GLY A 411 -4.18 -14.78 -7.79
C GLY A 411 -4.05 -15.48 -9.14
N GLU A 412 -4.73 -16.62 -9.33
CA GLU A 412 -4.73 -17.33 -10.61
C GLU A 412 -5.50 -16.59 -11.70
N ASP A 413 -6.63 -15.99 -11.37
CA ASP A 413 -7.39 -15.22 -12.35
C ASP A 413 -6.62 -13.98 -12.81
N MET A 414 -5.87 -13.34 -11.92
CA MET A 414 -4.97 -12.25 -12.30
C MET A 414 -3.84 -12.70 -13.24
N ALA A 415 -3.29 -13.90 -13.04
CA ALA A 415 -2.33 -14.49 -13.98
C ALA A 415 -2.96 -14.83 -15.33
N ARG A 416 -4.23 -15.28 -15.36
CA ARG A 416 -5.02 -15.49 -16.59
C ARG A 416 -5.27 -14.17 -17.31
N PHE A 417 -5.56 -13.09 -16.58
CA PHE A 417 -5.74 -11.76 -17.14
C PHE A 417 -4.48 -11.28 -17.89
N HIS A 418 -3.31 -11.35 -17.25
CA HIS A 418 -2.04 -11.02 -17.92
C HIS A 418 -1.83 -11.86 -19.19
N ARG A 419 -2.00 -13.18 -19.09
CA ARG A 419 -1.88 -14.07 -20.26
C ARG A 419 -2.84 -13.68 -21.38
N ALA A 420 -4.09 -13.34 -21.04
CA ALA A 420 -5.08 -12.96 -22.05
C ALA A 420 -4.71 -11.63 -22.74
N LEU A 421 -4.10 -10.69 -22.01
CA LEU A 421 -3.57 -9.44 -22.58
C LEU A 421 -2.45 -9.69 -23.58
N VAL A 422 -1.40 -10.43 -23.18
CA VAL A 422 -0.23 -10.68 -24.06
C VAL A 422 -0.53 -11.64 -25.20
N GLN A 423 -1.59 -12.43 -25.09
CA GLN A 423 -2.14 -13.26 -26.18
C GLN A 423 -3.13 -12.52 -27.06
N HIS A 424 -3.34 -11.22 -26.83
CA HIS A 424 -4.26 -10.37 -27.58
C HIS A 424 -5.71 -10.89 -27.65
N LYS A 425 -6.15 -11.60 -26.60
CA LYS A 425 -7.53 -12.11 -26.50
C LYS A 425 -8.53 -11.04 -26.05
N LEU A 426 -8.04 -10.01 -25.36
CA LEU A 426 -8.87 -8.94 -24.82
C LEU A 426 -8.81 -7.68 -25.68
N VAL A 427 -7.63 -7.32 -26.15
CA VAL A 427 -7.35 -6.18 -27.01
C VAL A 427 -6.24 -6.51 -28.00
N SER A 428 -6.17 -5.81 -29.11
CA SER A 428 -5.11 -5.97 -30.12
C SER A 428 -3.72 -5.57 -29.57
N ALA A 429 -2.66 -5.99 -30.27
CA ALA A 429 -1.30 -5.57 -29.95
C ALA A 429 -1.13 -4.04 -29.97
N GLN A 430 -1.79 -3.36 -30.92
CA GLN A 430 -1.77 -1.91 -31.04
C GLN A 430 -2.40 -1.24 -29.82
N SER A 431 -3.60 -1.67 -29.40
CA SER A 431 -4.26 -1.13 -28.22
C SER A 431 -3.48 -1.42 -26.96
N LEU A 432 -2.93 -2.63 -26.81
CA LEU A 432 -2.11 -2.98 -25.67
C LEU A 432 -0.86 -2.08 -25.55
N ALA A 433 -0.20 -1.79 -26.68
CA ALA A 433 0.91 -0.85 -26.72
C ALA A 433 0.48 0.56 -26.28
N THR A 434 -0.70 1.03 -26.73
CA THR A 434 -1.26 2.31 -26.28
C THR A 434 -1.52 2.33 -24.78
N LEU A 435 -2.15 1.28 -24.22
CA LEU A 435 -2.43 1.18 -22.78
C LEU A 435 -1.16 1.25 -21.93
N TRP A 436 -0.08 0.64 -22.40
CA TRP A 436 1.20 0.53 -21.69
C TRP A 436 2.22 1.61 -22.12
N THR A 437 1.76 2.68 -22.75
CA THR A 437 2.55 3.87 -23.00
C THR A 437 2.42 4.84 -21.83
N GLY A 438 3.54 5.28 -21.26
CA GLY A 438 3.53 6.27 -20.18
C GLY A 438 3.05 7.62 -20.68
N VAL A 439 2.08 8.22 -19.96
CA VAL A 439 1.49 9.52 -20.30
C VAL A 439 2.00 10.61 -19.37
N MET A 440 1.94 10.37 -18.06
CA MET A 440 2.30 11.37 -17.03
C MET A 440 3.25 10.77 -15.99
N PRO A 441 4.22 11.57 -15.48
CA PRO A 441 5.08 11.13 -14.38
C PRO A 441 4.29 10.87 -13.09
N ARG A 442 4.61 9.77 -12.42
CA ARG A 442 4.10 9.44 -11.08
C ARG A 442 5.23 8.89 -10.21
N GLY A 443 5.92 9.76 -9.49
CA GLY A 443 7.11 9.37 -8.75
C GLY A 443 8.24 8.91 -9.69
N ALA A 444 8.72 7.69 -9.50
CA ALA A 444 9.74 7.07 -10.36
C ALA A 444 9.16 6.40 -11.62
N ALA A 445 7.84 6.15 -11.63
CA ALA A 445 7.13 5.54 -12.74
C ALA A 445 6.54 6.59 -13.69
N MET A 446 6.13 6.13 -14.88
CA MET A 446 5.17 6.82 -15.73
C MET A 446 3.80 6.17 -15.53
N TYR A 447 2.73 6.97 -15.44
CA TYR A 447 1.37 6.43 -15.47
C TYR A 447 0.86 6.44 -16.91
N GLY A 448 0.43 5.28 -17.38
CA GLY A 448 -0.24 5.11 -18.67
C GLY A 448 -1.76 5.13 -18.51
N TYR A 449 -2.46 4.26 -19.22
CA TYR A 449 -3.89 4.07 -19.03
C TYR A 449 -4.15 2.93 -18.02
N GLY A 450 -4.48 3.30 -16.79
CA GLY A 450 -4.82 2.36 -15.73
C GLY A 450 -3.66 1.51 -15.19
N ALA A 451 -2.41 1.87 -15.50
CA ALA A 451 -1.23 1.15 -15.04
C ALA A 451 -0.02 2.08 -14.86
N GLU A 452 0.85 1.72 -13.97
CA GLU A 452 2.20 2.28 -13.81
C GLU A 452 3.17 1.52 -14.73
N ILE A 453 4.02 2.27 -15.42
CA ILE A 453 5.03 1.74 -16.35
C ILE A 453 6.39 2.10 -15.78
N GLU A 454 7.16 1.10 -15.44
CA GLU A 454 8.48 1.24 -14.87
C GLU A 454 9.51 0.42 -15.63
N HIS A 455 10.78 0.73 -15.41
CA HIS A 455 11.91 -0.10 -15.87
C HIS A 455 12.82 -0.41 -14.68
N TYR A 456 13.10 -1.67 -14.49
CA TYR A 456 14.02 -2.13 -13.47
C TYR A 456 14.96 -3.20 -14.04
N ASN A 457 16.25 -3.02 -13.85
CA ASN A 457 17.31 -3.91 -14.36
C ASN A 457 17.16 -4.25 -15.85
N GLY A 458 16.83 -3.23 -16.67
CA GLY A 458 16.64 -3.37 -18.12
C GLY A 458 15.33 -4.04 -18.55
N THR A 459 14.44 -4.35 -17.62
CA THR A 459 13.15 -5.00 -17.88
C THR A 459 12.01 -4.02 -17.64
N ARG A 460 11.04 -3.98 -18.54
CA ARG A 460 9.81 -3.20 -18.36
C ARG A 460 8.84 -3.93 -17.42
N LEU A 461 8.27 -3.16 -16.52
CA LEU A 461 7.20 -3.57 -15.62
C LEU A 461 5.94 -2.78 -15.91
N VAL A 462 4.82 -3.47 -15.94
CA VAL A 462 3.49 -2.88 -15.99
C VAL A 462 2.75 -3.30 -14.73
N SER A 463 2.39 -2.35 -13.87
CA SER A 463 1.89 -2.66 -12.54
C SER A 463 0.71 -1.79 -12.13
N HIS A 464 -0.01 -2.22 -11.12
CA HIS A 464 -0.92 -1.38 -10.37
C HIS A 464 -1.04 -1.88 -8.93
N GLY A 465 -1.01 -0.96 -7.97
CA GLY A 465 -1.32 -1.24 -6.58
C GLY A 465 -2.82 -1.17 -6.31
N GLY A 466 -3.29 -1.94 -5.34
CA GLY A 466 -4.65 -1.85 -4.82
C GLY A 466 -4.64 -1.57 -3.33
N GLY A 467 -5.18 -0.44 -2.89
CA GLY A 467 -5.17 -0.06 -1.48
C GLY A 467 -6.51 0.48 -1.00
N TRP A 468 -6.94 -0.02 0.13
CA TRP A 468 -8.02 0.48 0.96
C TRP A 468 -7.77 0.05 2.40
N LYS A 469 -8.53 0.53 3.37
CA LYS A 469 -8.40 0.08 4.77
C LYS A 469 -8.51 -1.44 4.87
N GLY A 470 -7.50 -2.10 5.41
CA GLY A 470 -7.44 -3.55 5.52
C GLY A 470 -7.29 -4.30 4.19
N ILE A 471 -6.90 -3.63 3.12
CA ILE A 471 -6.70 -4.20 1.80
C ILE A 471 -5.46 -3.57 1.18
N THR A 472 -4.44 -4.38 0.93
CA THR A 472 -3.23 -3.93 0.25
C THR A 472 -2.76 -4.98 -0.75
N ASN A 473 -2.87 -4.67 -2.03
CA ASN A 473 -2.55 -5.58 -3.12
C ASN A 473 -1.49 -5.00 -4.03
N HIS A 474 -0.79 -5.88 -4.72
CA HIS A 474 0.13 -5.48 -5.77
C HIS A 474 0.11 -6.49 -6.92
N PHE A 475 0.03 -5.97 -8.14
CA PHE A 475 0.00 -6.76 -9.36
C PHE A 475 1.06 -6.24 -10.33
N GLU A 476 1.99 -7.10 -10.73
CA GLU A 476 3.05 -6.79 -11.69
C GLU A 476 3.04 -7.77 -12.85
N MET A 477 3.20 -7.24 -14.03
CA MET A 477 3.41 -7.96 -15.28
C MET A 477 4.78 -7.60 -15.85
N TYR A 478 5.49 -8.61 -16.30
CA TYR A 478 6.79 -8.52 -16.97
C TYR A 478 6.64 -9.05 -18.40
N PRO A 479 6.14 -8.22 -19.34
CA PRO A 479 5.73 -8.70 -20.66
C PRO A 479 6.82 -9.45 -21.42
N GLU A 480 8.06 -8.95 -21.38
CA GLU A 480 9.20 -9.52 -22.10
C GLU A 480 9.74 -10.80 -21.45
N LEU A 481 9.60 -10.95 -20.12
CA LEU A 481 10.06 -12.13 -19.39
C LEU A 481 8.97 -13.19 -19.18
N GLY A 482 7.72 -12.85 -19.48
CA GLY A 482 6.55 -13.70 -19.28
C GLY A 482 6.14 -13.86 -17.80
N TYR A 483 6.76 -13.15 -16.85
CA TYR A 483 6.42 -13.29 -15.44
C TYR A 483 5.19 -12.47 -15.05
N THR A 484 4.46 -13.02 -14.08
CA THR A 484 3.36 -12.37 -13.37
C THR A 484 3.57 -12.49 -11.87
N VAL A 485 3.44 -11.39 -11.15
CA VAL A 485 3.44 -11.33 -9.69
C VAL A 485 2.10 -10.84 -9.22
N VAL A 486 1.43 -11.61 -8.37
CA VAL A 486 0.16 -11.24 -7.74
C VAL A 486 0.29 -11.39 -6.24
N ILE A 487 0.15 -10.31 -5.52
CA ILE A 487 0.15 -10.26 -4.05
C ILE A 487 -1.18 -9.70 -3.63
N LEU A 488 -2.00 -10.51 -2.97
CA LEU A 488 -3.32 -10.12 -2.47
C LEU A 488 -3.31 -10.26 -0.95
N SER A 489 -3.53 -9.15 -0.25
CA SER A 489 -3.47 -9.10 1.20
C SER A 489 -4.73 -8.49 1.78
N ASN A 490 -5.22 -9.06 2.86
CA ASN A 490 -6.30 -8.54 3.67
C ASN A 490 -5.81 -7.86 4.98
N PHE A 491 -4.57 -7.35 4.95
CA PHE A 491 -3.95 -6.50 5.95
C PHE A 491 -3.52 -5.16 5.36
N ASP A 492 -3.19 -4.17 6.21
CA ASP A 492 -2.70 -2.84 5.80
C ASP A 492 -1.18 -2.78 5.55
N ASP A 493 -0.46 -3.89 5.72
CA ASP A 493 0.99 -3.94 5.49
C ASP A 493 1.33 -3.77 4.01
N ASP A 494 2.42 -3.06 3.72
CA ASP A 494 2.78 -2.69 2.34
C ASP A 494 3.29 -3.89 1.52
N PRO A 495 2.53 -4.39 0.53
CA PRO A 495 2.92 -5.53 -0.29
C PRO A 495 4.10 -5.23 -1.23
N ARG A 496 4.44 -3.94 -1.44
CA ARG A 496 5.57 -3.53 -2.27
C ARG A 496 6.91 -4.04 -1.72
N ALA A 497 6.99 -4.28 -0.41
CA ALA A 497 8.17 -4.90 0.20
C ALA A 497 8.42 -6.32 -0.34
N ILE A 498 7.34 -7.11 -0.53
CA ILE A 498 7.40 -8.43 -1.16
C ILE A 498 7.68 -8.28 -2.67
N ALA A 499 6.95 -7.38 -3.34
CA ALA A 499 7.09 -7.13 -4.78
C ALA A 499 8.53 -6.72 -5.15
N SER A 500 9.15 -5.82 -4.38
CA SER A 500 10.53 -5.39 -4.58
C SER A 500 11.53 -6.56 -4.49
N LYS A 501 11.34 -7.49 -3.54
CA LYS A 501 12.20 -8.70 -3.47
C LYS A 501 11.96 -9.67 -4.63
N LEU A 502 10.71 -9.83 -5.05
CA LEU A 502 10.39 -10.64 -6.22
C LEU A 502 10.96 -10.00 -7.50
N ARG A 503 10.84 -8.68 -7.65
CA ARG A 503 11.43 -7.90 -8.74
C ARG A 503 12.95 -8.12 -8.83
N GLU A 504 13.65 -8.07 -7.68
CA GLU A 504 15.08 -8.38 -7.60
C GLU A 504 15.37 -9.78 -8.14
N TRP A 505 14.63 -10.81 -7.70
CA TRP A 505 14.91 -12.21 -8.06
C TRP A 505 14.49 -12.55 -9.48
N LEU A 506 13.36 -12.03 -9.97
CA LEU A 506 12.85 -12.30 -11.31
C LEU A 506 13.68 -11.66 -12.41
N THR A 507 14.33 -10.51 -12.11
CA THR A 507 15.16 -9.79 -13.09
C THR A 507 16.66 -10.03 -12.91
N GLN A 508 17.06 -10.80 -11.86
CA GLN A 508 18.46 -11.16 -11.64
C GLN A 508 19.00 -11.89 -12.87
N GLY A 509 20.11 -11.39 -13.43
CA GLY A 509 20.71 -11.92 -14.64
C GLY A 509 20.02 -11.48 -15.95
N ALA A 510 18.97 -10.67 -15.89
CA ALA A 510 18.44 -10.03 -17.10
C ALA A 510 19.53 -9.14 -17.73
N ARG A 511 19.67 -9.24 -19.06
CA ARG A 511 20.57 -8.34 -19.78
C ARG A 511 19.79 -7.10 -20.17
N PRO A 512 20.33 -5.89 -19.97
CA PRO A 512 19.74 -4.70 -20.56
C PRO A 512 19.67 -4.90 -22.08
N HIS A 513 18.50 -4.72 -22.66
CA HIS A 513 18.28 -4.69 -24.10
C HIS A 513 18.75 -3.38 -24.69
#